data_550d457ad50075c8e2f8c5b4bf27159b
#
_entry.id   550d457ad50075c8e2f8c5b4bf27159b
#
_cell.length_a   1.000
_cell.length_b   1.000
_cell.length_c   1.000
_cell.angle_alpha   90.00
_cell.angle_beta   90.00
_cell.angle_gamma   90.00
#
_symmetry.space_group_name_H-M   'P 1'
#
loop_
_entity.id
_entity.type
_entity.pdbx_description
1 polymer ?
#
loop_
_entity_poly.entity_id
_entity_poly.type
_entity_poly.pdbx_seq_one_letter_code
_entity_poly.pdbx_strand_id
1 'polypeptide(L)'
;MLTLAGGFASTVSWPLTHLLLEPVGWQGTYLVYAAVLALVAAPLHAFALPRRRADSALPPSQPAQASTPVLPPTGWPFLLVAAAFAAYAFVPSGLSAHLLAIFGRAGIDAATVVAIGALFGPAQVAARIGELVFARGVHPLQIARFAVAMLLAAFALLALVGLSVPAAATFAVMFGMANGLLTIARGAVPLALFGATGYGRMVGRIGGPYLVMQAIAPLVLAFVAERASDPMVLAVVAVFAATSFIGFAAVRRPKPRPDKAGSRML
;
A
#
# COMPACT_ATOMS: atom_id res chain seq x y z
N MET A 1 11.43 -2.11 10.36
CA MET A 1 12.48 -2.92 9.68
C MET A 1 11.88 -3.89 8.66
N LEU A 2 10.90 -4.77 9.00
CA LEU A 2 10.28 -5.73 8.06
C LEU A 2 9.67 -5.07 6.81
N THR A 3 9.02 -3.91 6.95
CA THR A 3 8.43 -3.18 5.82
C THR A 3 9.47 -2.63 4.84
N LEU A 4 10.69 -2.34 5.29
CA LEU A 4 11.80 -1.94 4.41
C LEU A 4 12.23 -3.11 3.53
N ALA A 5 12.44 -4.30 4.13
CA ALA A 5 12.79 -5.51 3.38
C ALA A 5 11.71 -5.86 2.33
N GLY A 6 10.41 -5.72 2.70
CA GLY A 6 9.30 -5.94 1.77
C GLY A 6 9.31 -5.00 0.55
N GLY A 7 9.94 -3.81 0.64
CA GLY A 7 10.09 -2.89 -0.49
C GLY A 7 11.01 -3.42 -1.60
N PHE A 8 11.99 -4.26 -1.24
CA PHE A 8 12.90 -4.87 -2.22
C PHE A 8 12.29 -6.07 -2.97
N ALA A 9 11.16 -6.59 -2.52
CA ALA A 9 10.55 -7.76 -3.16
C ALA A 9 10.29 -7.52 -4.65
N SER A 10 9.73 -6.37 -5.02
CA SER A 10 9.49 -6.01 -6.43
C SER A 10 10.78 -5.82 -7.23
N THR A 11 11.82 -5.25 -6.61
CA THR A 11 13.14 -5.06 -7.25
C THR A 11 13.77 -6.41 -7.68
N VAL A 12 13.55 -7.44 -6.88
CA VAL A 12 14.08 -8.79 -7.15
C VAL A 12 13.12 -9.59 -8.04
N SER A 13 11.81 -9.53 -7.76
CA SER A 13 10.84 -10.39 -8.45
C SER A 13 10.66 -10.04 -9.92
N TRP A 14 10.70 -8.76 -10.31
CA TRP A 14 10.51 -8.38 -11.72
C TRP A 14 11.66 -8.90 -12.62
N PRO A 15 12.94 -8.61 -12.35
CA PRO A 15 14.04 -9.15 -13.15
C PRO A 15 14.09 -10.68 -13.09
N LEU A 16 13.89 -11.28 -11.90
CA LEU A 16 13.91 -12.73 -11.73
C LEU A 16 12.80 -13.41 -12.54
N THR A 17 11.58 -12.86 -12.53
CA THR A 17 10.49 -13.37 -13.35
C THR A 17 10.84 -13.31 -14.84
N HIS A 18 11.39 -12.20 -15.29
CA HIS A 18 11.80 -12.05 -16.70
C HIS A 18 12.86 -13.07 -17.10
N LEU A 19 13.88 -13.28 -16.26
CA LEU A 19 14.93 -14.28 -16.51
C LEU A 19 14.42 -15.73 -16.50
N LEU A 20 13.40 -16.03 -15.71
CA LEU A 20 12.82 -17.37 -15.61
C LEU A 20 11.82 -17.66 -16.74
N LEU A 21 11.14 -16.64 -17.27
CA LEU A 21 10.10 -16.83 -18.29
C LEU A 21 10.63 -17.50 -19.56
N GLU A 22 11.85 -17.16 -20.00
CA GLU A 22 12.43 -17.69 -21.21
C GLU A 22 12.80 -19.19 -21.09
N PRO A 23 13.56 -19.63 -20.04
CA PRO A 23 13.96 -21.05 -19.96
C PRO A 23 12.89 -22.00 -19.44
N VAL A 24 11.97 -21.57 -18.55
CA VAL A 24 11.02 -22.47 -17.88
C VAL A 24 9.55 -22.12 -18.10
N GLY A 25 9.29 -21.04 -18.83
CA GLY A 25 7.94 -20.55 -19.08
C GLY A 25 7.22 -20.05 -17.82
N TRP A 26 5.99 -19.57 -17.98
CA TRP A 26 5.23 -18.99 -16.86
C TRP A 26 4.88 -20.05 -15.78
N GLN A 27 4.56 -21.28 -16.15
CA GLN A 27 4.25 -22.37 -15.21
C GLN A 27 5.47 -22.74 -14.36
N GLY A 28 6.64 -22.90 -15.02
CA GLY A 28 7.91 -23.19 -14.34
C GLY A 28 8.32 -22.05 -13.40
N THR A 29 8.11 -20.81 -13.79
CA THR A 29 8.37 -19.64 -12.94
C THR A 29 7.52 -19.68 -11.66
N TYR A 30 6.23 -20.00 -11.75
CA TYR A 30 5.38 -20.18 -10.58
C TYR A 30 5.82 -21.34 -9.68
N LEU A 31 6.26 -22.46 -10.28
CA LEU A 31 6.81 -23.59 -9.51
C LEU A 31 8.10 -23.25 -8.78
N VAL A 32 8.99 -22.47 -9.39
CA VAL A 32 10.20 -21.96 -8.72
C VAL A 32 9.82 -21.09 -7.51
N TYR A 33 8.88 -20.15 -7.66
CA TYR A 33 8.40 -19.33 -6.54
C TYR A 33 7.74 -20.18 -5.45
N ALA A 34 6.94 -21.16 -5.83
CA ALA A 34 6.31 -22.09 -4.87
C ALA A 34 7.37 -22.89 -4.10
N ALA A 35 8.43 -23.37 -4.77
CA ALA A 35 9.53 -24.06 -4.14
C ALA A 35 10.29 -23.15 -3.14
N VAL A 36 10.57 -21.92 -3.51
CA VAL A 36 11.20 -20.93 -2.59
C VAL A 36 10.32 -20.68 -1.36
N LEU A 37 9.01 -20.53 -1.55
CA LEU A 37 8.09 -20.36 -0.42
C LEU A 37 8.04 -21.60 0.49
N ALA A 38 8.00 -22.80 -0.09
CA ALA A 38 7.92 -24.05 0.66
C ALA A 38 9.24 -24.41 1.35
N LEU A 39 10.39 -24.22 0.68
CA LEU A 39 11.69 -24.68 1.18
C LEU A 39 12.46 -23.63 2.00
N VAL A 40 12.15 -22.35 1.82
CA VAL A 40 12.82 -21.27 2.52
C VAL A 40 11.85 -20.55 3.48
N ALA A 41 10.76 -20.01 2.97
CA ALA A 41 9.87 -19.19 3.78
C ALA A 41 9.12 -20.01 4.85
N ALA A 42 8.61 -21.19 4.51
CA ALA A 42 7.86 -22.01 5.46
C ALA A 42 8.75 -22.53 6.62
N PRO A 43 9.97 -23.07 6.40
CA PRO A 43 10.87 -23.43 7.50
C PRO A 43 11.27 -22.23 8.35
N LEU A 44 11.60 -21.09 7.75
CA LEU A 44 11.92 -19.88 8.51
C LEU A 44 10.76 -19.48 9.43
N HIS A 45 9.52 -19.52 8.96
CA HIS A 45 8.36 -19.23 9.82
C HIS A 45 8.17 -20.29 10.91
N ALA A 46 8.41 -21.56 10.60
CA ALA A 46 8.24 -22.66 11.56
C ALA A 46 9.28 -22.64 12.70
N PHE A 47 10.54 -22.27 12.39
CA PHE A 47 11.66 -22.37 13.32
C PHE A 47 12.11 -21.03 13.92
N ALA A 48 11.95 -19.91 13.20
CA ALA A 48 12.41 -18.60 13.66
C ALA A 48 11.37 -17.88 14.54
N LEU A 49 10.08 -18.25 14.49
CA LEU A 49 9.10 -17.66 15.37
C LEU A 49 9.20 -18.27 16.77
N PRO A 50 9.35 -17.44 17.83
CA PRO A 50 9.32 -17.92 19.19
C PRO A 50 8.01 -18.66 19.45
N ARG A 51 8.08 -19.92 19.82
CA ARG A 51 6.90 -20.64 20.30
C ARG A 51 6.38 -19.90 21.52
N ARG A 52 5.15 -19.43 21.47
CA ARG A 52 4.48 -18.86 22.64
C ARG A 52 4.49 -19.95 23.72
N ARG A 53 5.37 -19.81 24.72
CA ARG A 53 5.31 -20.69 25.89
C ARG A 53 3.93 -20.50 26.49
N ALA A 54 3.16 -21.58 26.56
CA ALA A 54 1.87 -21.61 27.25
C ALA A 54 2.01 -21.28 28.74
N ASP A 55 3.23 -21.32 29.28
CA ASP A 55 3.57 -21.09 30.69
C ASP A 55 3.76 -19.61 31.08
N SER A 56 3.61 -18.66 30.17
CA SER A 56 3.30 -17.32 30.62
C SER A 56 1.82 -17.28 31.01
N ALA A 57 1.47 -18.09 32.03
CA ALA A 57 0.35 -17.72 32.85
C ALA A 57 0.66 -16.31 33.35
N LEU A 58 0.03 -15.33 32.71
CA LEU A 58 -0.12 -14.02 33.30
C LEU A 58 -0.51 -14.29 34.75
N PRO A 59 0.12 -13.64 35.75
CA PRO A 59 -0.34 -13.75 37.15
C PRO A 59 -1.85 -13.57 37.08
N PRO A 60 -2.66 -14.36 37.86
CA PRO A 60 -4.11 -14.38 37.71
C PRO A 60 -4.57 -12.92 37.61
N SER A 61 -4.75 -12.51 36.38
CA SER A 61 -5.17 -11.16 36.05
C SER A 61 -6.41 -10.98 36.86
N GLN A 62 -6.45 -9.93 37.65
CA GLN A 62 -7.66 -9.35 38.21
C GLN A 62 -8.82 -9.71 37.30
N PRO A 63 -9.93 -10.28 37.84
CA PRO A 63 -11.03 -10.79 37.04
C PRO A 63 -11.24 -9.85 35.90
N ALA A 64 -11.08 -10.36 34.68
CA ALA A 64 -11.10 -9.55 33.48
C ALA A 64 -12.35 -8.69 33.61
N GLN A 65 -12.14 -7.42 33.98
CA GLN A 65 -13.21 -6.46 33.97
C GLN A 65 -13.75 -6.63 32.58
N ALA A 66 -14.98 -7.17 32.48
CA ALA A 66 -15.63 -7.48 31.23
C ALA A 66 -15.43 -6.25 30.35
N SER A 67 -14.41 -6.35 29.49
CA SER A 67 -14.01 -5.21 28.68
C SER A 67 -15.24 -4.91 27.87
N THR A 68 -15.94 -3.87 28.26
CA THR A 68 -17.09 -3.34 27.53
C THR A 68 -16.72 -3.44 26.07
N PRO A 69 -17.50 -4.12 25.22
CA PRO A 69 -17.18 -4.31 23.83
C PRO A 69 -16.85 -2.94 23.26
N VAL A 70 -15.56 -2.64 23.05
CA VAL A 70 -15.16 -1.36 22.48
C VAL A 70 -15.68 -1.39 21.07
N LEU A 71 -16.79 -0.70 20.86
CA LEU A 71 -17.37 -0.52 19.55
C LEU A 71 -16.30 0.16 18.68
N PRO A 72 -15.99 -0.42 17.51
CA PRO A 72 -15.05 0.24 16.61
C PRO A 72 -15.57 1.63 16.28
N PRO A 73 -14.67 2.60 16.03
CA PRO A 73 -15.07 3.93 15.67
C PRO A 73 -16.06 3.86 14.52
N THR A 74 -17.24 4.45 14.74
CA THR A 74 -18.30 4.63 13.77
C THR A 74 -18.40 6.11 13.46
N GLY A 75 -18.77 6.46 12.25
CA GLY A 75 -18.98 7.84 11.86
C GLY A 75 -18.22 8.20 10.58
N TRP A 76 -18.51 9.40 10.12
CA TRP A 76 -18.04 9.91 8.84
C TRP A 76 -16.50 9.86 8.66
N PRO A 77 -15.66 10.22 9.67
CA PRO A 77 -14.21 10.15 9.51
C PRO A 77 -13.70 8.73 9.26
N PHE A 78 -14.31 7.72 9.91
CA PHE A 78 -13.95 6.32 9.70
C PHE A 78 -14.30 5.85 8.29
N LEU A 79 -15.49 6.19 7.81
CA LEU A 79 -15.94 5.85 6.46
C LEU A 79 -15.06 6.51 5.40
N LEU A 80 -14.68 7.77 5.58
CA LEU A 80 -13.76 8.48 4.68
C LEU A 80 -12.39 7.81 4.61
N VAL A 81 -11.82 7.41 5.75
CA VAL A 81 -10.53 6.70 5.77
C VAL A 81 -10.65 5.34 5.09
N ALA A 82 -11.71 4.59 5.36
CA ALA A 82 -11.94 3.29 4.74
C ALA A 82 -12.12 3.41 3.22
N ALA A 83 -12.93 4.37 2.76
CA ALA A 83 -13.16 4.65 1.35
C ALA A 83 -11.89 5.15 0.65
N ALA A 84 -11.09 6.01 1.30
CA ALA A 84 -9.83 6.50 0.76
C ALA A 84 -8.82 5.37 0.55
N PHE A 85 -8.65 4.48 1.54
CA PHE A 85 -7.77 3.33 1.38
C PHE A 85 -8.32 2.30 0.38
N ALA A 86 -9.64 2.11 0.31
CA ALA A 86 -10.25 1.23 -0.68
C ALA A 86 -10.03 1.76 -2.10
N ALA A 87 -10.27 3.05 -2.34
CA ALA A 87 -9.99 3.68 -3.63
C ALA A 87 -8.49 3.58 -3.99
N TYR A 88 -7.59 3.83 -3.03
CA TYR A 88 -6.16 3.64 -3.25
C TYR A 88 -5.81 2.20 -3.63
N ALA A 89 -6.44 1.19 -3.02
CA ALA A 89 -6.13 -0.22 -3.28
C ALA A 89 -6.33 -0.60 -4.76
N PHE A 90 -7.27 0.04 -5.43
CA PHE A 90 -7.53 -0.15 -6.86
C PHE A 90 -6.31 0.22 -7.71
N VAL A 91 -5.60 1.29 -7.34
CA VAL A 91 -4.51 1.86 -8.15
C VAL A 91 -3.33 0.89 -8.31
N PRO A 92 -2.62 0.44 -7.24
CA PRO A 92 -1.49 -0.46 -7.42
C PRO A 92 -1.90 -1.83 -7.94
N SER A 93 -3.06 -2.34 -7.55
CA SER A 93 -3.51 -3.66 -7.97
C SER A 93 -3.86 -3.69 -9.45
N GLY A 94 -4.62 -2.73 -9.92
CA GLY A 94 -4.97 -2.63 -11.34
C GLY A 94 -3.76 -2.38 -12.22
N LEU A 95 -2.91 -1.41 -11.85
CA LEU A 95 -1.73 -1.08 -12.66
C LEU A 95 -0.68 -2.17 -12.69
N SER A 96 -0.48 -2.93 -11.61
CA SER A 96 0.52 -4.01 -11.59
C SER A 96 0.30 -5.04 -12.71
N ALA A 97 -0.94 -5.26 -13.12
CA ALA A 97 -1.28 -6.19 -14.19
C ALA A 97 -1.15 -5.59 -15.61
N HIS A 98 -1.28 -4.27 -15.75
CA HIS A 98 -1.43 -3.64 -17.07
C HIS A 98 -0.31 -2.65 -17.44
N LEU A 99 0.42 -2.11 -16.45
CA LEU A 99 1.33 -0.97 -16.66
C LEU A 99 2.45 -1.27 -17.66
N LEU A 100 3.09 -2.45 -17.54
CA LEU A 100 4.19 -2.80 -18.45
C LEU A 100 3.68 -3.01 -19.88
N ALA A 101 2.48 -3.58 -20.03
CA ALA A 101 1.85 -3.73 -21.34
C ALA A 101 1.52 -2.36 -21.96
N ILE A 102 1.06 -1.39 -21.16
CA ILE A 102 0.81 0.00 -21.61
C ILE A 102 2.10 0.64 -22.12
N PHE A 103 3.21 0.50 -21.37
CA PHE A 103 4.51 1.04 -21.79
C PHE A 103 5.04 0.37 -23.08
N GLY A 104 4.88 -0.96 -23.20
CA GLY A 104 5.27 -1.69 -24.40
C GLY A 104 4.45 -1.26 -25.64
N ARG A 105 3.12 -1.07 -25.48
CA ARG A 105 2.27 -0.54 -26.58
C ARG A 105 2.60 0.90 -26.95
N ALA A 106 3.16 1.68 -26.06
CA ALA A 106 3.68 3.02 -26.34
C ALA A 106 5.01 3.02 -27.11
N GLY A 107 5.54 1.84 -27.48
CA GLY A 107 6.77 1.71 -28.26
C GLY A 107 8.06 1.64 -27.43
N ILE A 108 7.96 1.50 -26.11
CA ILE A 108 9.13 1.28 -25.25
C ILE A 108 9.53 -0.21 -25.35
N ASP A 109 10.80 -0.48 -25.64
CA ASP A 109 11.29 -1.84 -25.77
C ASP A 109 11.19 -2.64 -24.45
N ALA A 110 11.08 -3.96 -24.55
CA ALA A 110 10.79 -4.83 -23.42
C ALA A 110 11.86 -4.75 -22.30
N ALA A 111 13.14 -4.62 -22.65
CA ALA A 111 14.21 -4.54 -21.65
C ALA A 111 14.11 -3.23 -20.85
N THR A 112 13.85 -2.11 -21.53
CA THR A 112 13.62 -0.80 -20.90
C THR A 112 12.35 -0.81 -20.05
N VAL A 113 11.26 -1.44 -20.50
CA VAL A 113 10.02 -1.59 -19.69
C VAL A 113 10.29 -2.34 -18.39
N VAL A 114 11.06 -3.44 -18.43
CA VAL A 114 11.44 -4.20 -17.23
C VAL A 114 12.33 -3.38 -16.31
N ALA A 115 13.30 -2.63 -16.87
CA ALA A 115 14.15 -1.73 -16.09
C ALA A 115 13.33 -0.63 -15.38
N ILE A 116 12.35 -0.03 -16.06
CA ILE A 116 11.42 0.93 -15.45
C ILE A 116 10.63 0.26 -14.32
N GLY A 117 10.11 -0.95 -14.53
CA GLY A 117 9.41 -1.73 -13.49
C GLY A 117 10.30 -1.98 -12.27
N ALA A 118 11.58 -2.27 -12.46
CA ALA A 118 12.52 -2.49 -11.38
C ALA A 118 12.75 -1.25 -10.49
N LEU A 119 12.45 -0.03 -10.96
CA LEU A 119 12.56 1.21 -10.16
C LEU A 119 11.53 1.28 -9.03
N PHE A 120 10.40 0.57 -9.12
CA PHE A 120 9.36 0.62 -8.08
C PHE A 120 9.89 0.25 -6.69
N GLY A 121 10.68 -0.81 -6.60
CA GLY A 121 11.22 -1.30 -5.32
C GLY A 121 12.15 -0.30 -4.64
N PRO A 122 13.25 0.13 -5.27
CA PRO A 122 14.14 1.13 -4.73
C PRO A 122 13.42 2.43 -4.35
N ALA A 123 12.49 2.90 -5.19
CA ALA A 123 11.70 4.09 -4.90
C ALA A 123 10.82 3.94 -3.64
N GLN A 124 10.19 2.78 -3.45
CA GLN A 124 9.44 2.49 -2.22
C GLN A 124 10.33 2.52 -0.97
N VAL A 125 11.52 1.93 -1.06
CA VAL A 125 12.48 1.90 0.06
C VAL A 125 13.00 3.29 0.36
N ALA A 126 13.38 4.05 -0.68
CA ALA A 126 13.84 5.44 -0.52
C ALA A 126 12.78 6.31 0.16
N ALA A 127 11.52 6.19 -0.22
CA ALA A 127 10.43 6.93 0.39
C ALA A 127 10.23 6.58 1.88
N ARG A 128 10.35 5.29 2.24
CA ARG A 128 10.23 4.83 3.64
C ARG A 128 11.40 5.28 4.49
N ILE A 129 12.62 5.28 3.94
CA ILE A 129 13.79 5.85 4.61
C ILE A 129 13.61 7.35 4.78
N GLY A 130 13.17 8.05 3.73
CA GLY A 130 12.88 9.47 3.77
C GLY A 130 11.83 9.82 4.84
N GLU A 131 10.75 9.06 4.94
CA GLU A 131 9.75 9.22 6.00
C GLU A 131 10.38 9.05 7.40
N LEU A 132 11.16 7.99 7.59
CA LEU A 132 11.80 7.71 8.88
C LEU A 132 12.77 8.82 9.31
N VAL A 133 13.50 9.41 8.35
CA VAL A 133 14.53 10.42 8.64
C VAL A 133 13.94 11.82 8.74
N PHE A 134 13.10 12.21 7.78
CA PHE A 134 12.66 13.60 7.62
C PHE A 134 11.24 13.87 8.12
N ALA A 135 10.39 12.84 8.26
CA ALA A 135 8.99 13.02 8.64
C ALA A 135 8.73 12.70 10.13
N ARG A 136 9.77 12.69 10.98
CA ARG A 136 9.61 12.51 12.42
C ARG A 136 8.71 13.60 12.98
N GLY A 137 7.54 13.21 13.55
CA GLY A 137 6.57 14.15 14.10
C GLY A 137 5.53 14.65 13.09
N VAL A 138 5.62 14.31 11.82
CA VAL A 138 4.57 14.60 10.85
C VAL A 138 3.39 13.62 11.09
N HIS A 139 2.18 14.17 11.14
CA HIS A 139 1.00 13.36 11.38
C HIS A 139 0.75 12.39 10.21
N PRO A 140 0.49 11.08 10.45
CA PRO A 140 0.36 10.07 9.40
C PRO A 140 -0.66 10.41 8.31
N LEU A 141 -1.74 11.12 8.64
CA LEU A 141 -2.71 11.59 7.67
C LEU A 141 -2.12 12.58 6.65
N GLN A 142 -1.13 13.39 7.04
CA GLN A 142 -0.45 14.29 6.10
C GLN A 142 0.47 13.53 5.17
N ILE A 143 1.15 12.50 5.68
CA ILE A 143 1.96 11.60 4.87
C ILE A 143 1.08 10.90 3.82
N ALA A 144 -0.10 10.40 4.22
CA ALA A 144 -1.05 9.80 3.30
C ALA A 144 -1.52 10.80 2.22
N ARG A 145 -1.86 12.04 2.61
CA ARG A 145 -2.26 13.09 1.66
C ARG A 145 -1.15 13.42 0.66
N PHE A 146 0.07 13.61 1.17
CA PHE A 146 1.25 13.88 0.34
C PHE A 146 1.50 12.73 -0.65
N ALA A 147 1.44 11.49 -0.17
CA ALA A 147 1.66 10.32 -1.02
C ALA A 147 0.63 10.20 -2.14
N VAL A 148 -0.66 10.43 -1.86
CA VAL A 148 -1.70 10.38 -2.90
C VAL A 148 -1.63 11.60 -3.82
N ALA A 149 -1.25 12.78 -3.32
CA ALA A 149 -0.98 13.95 -4.17
C ALA A 149 0.17 13.70 -5.15
N MET A 150 1.26 13.07 -4.67
CA MET A 150 2.39 12.66 -5.52
C MET A 150 1.95 11.62 -6.55
N LEU A 151 1.06 10.69 -6.20
CA LEU A 151 0.49 9.72 -7.12
C LEU A 151 -0.34 10.42 -8.23
N LEU A 152 -1.17 11.40 -7.88
CA LEU A 152 -1.91 12.21 -8.84
C LEU A 152 -0.98 13.02 -9.75
N ALA A 153 0.08 13.59 -9.19
CA ALA A 153 1.09 14.30 -9.98
C ALA A 153 1.80 13.36 -10.98
N ALA A 154 2.02 12.10 -10.61
CA ALA A 154 2.57 11.09 -11.51
C ALA A 154 1.63 10.80 -12.70
N PHE A 155 0.31 10.67 -12.46
CA PHE A 155 -0.66 10.53 -13.54
C PHE A 155 -0.77 11.79 -14.41
N ALA A 156 -0.75 12.97 -13.78
CA ALA A 156 -0.74 14.25 -14.49
C ALA A 156 0.48 14.39 -15.40
N LEU A 157 1.66 13.95 -14.93
CA LEU A 157 2.88 13.91 -15.74
C LEU A 157 2.66 13.11 -17.04
N LEU A 158 2.16 11.88 -16.94
CA LEU A 158 1.90 11.06 -18.13
C LEU A 158 0.84 11.67 -19.05
N ALA A 159 -0.19 12.30 -18.48
CA ALA A 159 -1.24 12.95 -19.26
C ALA A 159 -0.75 14.18 -20.03
N LEU A 160 0.19 14.95 -19.46
CA LEU A 160 0.68 16.21 -20.03
C LEU A 160 1.89 16.00 -20.96
N VAL A 161 2.79 15.10 -20.61
CA VAL A 161 4.06 14.88 -21.34
C VAL A 161 3.94 13.71 -22.33
N GLY A 162 2.97 12.81 -22.11
CA GLY A 162 2.83 11.58 -22.88
C GLY A 162 3.73 10.45 -22.38
N LEU A 163 3.60 9.30 -23.05
CA LEU A 163 4.35 8.07 -22.71
C LEU A 163 5.70 8.08 -23.46
N SER A 164 6.73 8.55 -22.77
CA SER A 164 8.13 8.47 -23.20
C SER A 164 8.95 7.77 -22.11
N VAL A 165 10.14 7.26 -22.45
CA VAL A 165 11.01 6.56 -21.48
C VAL A 165 11.30 7.41 -20.23
N PRO A 166 11.67 8.71 -20.33
CA PRO A 166 11.87 9.54 -19.14
C PRO A 166 10.59 9.76 -18.33
N ALA A 167 9.44 9.96 -19.00
CA ALA A 167 8.16 10.15 -18.31
C ALA A 167 7.72 8.86 -17.60
N ALA A 168 7.87 7.69 -18.22
CA ALA A 168 7.56 6.39 -17.63
C ALA A 168 8.47 6.07 -16.45
N ALA A 169 9.77 6.38 -16.53
CA ALA A 169 10.71 6.19 -15.42
C ALA A 169 10.38 7.12 -14.23
N THR A 170 10.09 8.39 -14.51
CA THR A 170 9.68 9.36 -13.48
C THR A 170 8.37 8.95 -12.83
N PHE A 171 7.38 8.51 -13.61
CA PHE A 171 6.14 7.94 -13.11
C PHE A 171 6.41 6.76 -12.20
N ALA A 172 7.26 5.81 -12.61
CA ALA A 172 7.60 4.62 -11.84
C ALA A 172 8.20 4.97 -10.48
N VAL A 173 9.10 5.96 -10.43
CA VAL A 173 9.69 6.45 -9.18
C VAL A 173 8.63 7.09 -8.30
N MET A 174 7.85 8.03 -8.81
CA MET A 174 6.80 8.72 -8.04
C MET A 174 5.74 7.75 -7.53
N PHE A 175 5.31 6.82 -8.37
CA PHE A 175 4.36 5.76 -8.02
C PHE A 175 4.92 4.85 -6.94
N GLY A 176 6.17 4.39 -7.08
CA GLY A 176 6.85 3.56 -6.10
C GLY A 176 6.97 4.27 -4.75
N MET A 177 7.39 5.53 -4.73
CA MET A 177 7.47 6.35 -3.51
C MET A 177 6.10 6.49 -2.83
N ALA A 178 5.06 6.84 -3.59
CA ALA A 178 3.69 6.96 -3.08
C ALA A 178 3.21 5.65 -2.46
N ASN A 179 3.42 4.52 -3.14
CA ASN A 179 3.04 3.21 -2.66
C ASN A 179 3.81 2.82 -1.39
N GLY A 180 5.10 3.17 -1.30
CA GLY A 180 5.92 2.98 -0.12
C GLY A 180 5.34 3.68 1.11
N LEU A 181 5.01 4.96 1.00
CA LEU A 181 4.42 5.77 2.07
C LEU A 181 3.01 5.30 2.46
N LEU A 182 2.16 4.98 1.48
CA LEU A 182 0.78 4.54 1.75
C LEU A 182 0.71 3.16 2.41
N THR A 183 1.68 2.29 2.16
CA THR A 183 1.78 1.01 2.86
C THR A 183 1.98 1.21 4.37
N ILE A 184 2.80 2.18 4.79
CA ILE A 184 3.00 2.54 6.20
C ILE A 184 1.76 3.27 6.73
N ALA A 185 1.25 4.24 5.97
CA ALA A 185 0.09 5.04 6.35
C ALA A 185 -1.15 4.19 6.64
N ARG A 186 -1.32 3.05 5.96
CA ARG A 186 -2.44 2.12 6.19
C ARG A 186 -2.52 1.60 7.63
N GLY A 187 -1.38 1.42 8.29
CA GLY A 187 -1.35 1.09 9.72
C GLY A 187 -1.36 2.34 10.61
N ALA A 188 -0.58 3.36 10.25
CA ALA A 188 -0.35 4.52 11.08
C ALA A 188 -1.55 5.49 11.15
N VAL A 189 -2.27 5.72 10.05
CA VAL A 189 -3.41 6.66 10.00
C VAL A 189 -4.55 6.22 10.92
N PRO A 190 -5.04 4.95 10.88
CA PRO A 190 -6.06 4.51 11.80
C PRO A 190 -5.64 4.62 13.27
N LEU A 191 -4.39 4.25 13.57
CA LEU A 191 -3.85 4.35 14.92
C LEU A 191 -3.81 5.81 15.43
N ALA A 192 -3.36 6.74 14.59
CA ALA A 192 -3.25 8.15 14.95
C ALA A 192 -4.60 8.88 15.07
N LEU A 193 -5.62 8.45 14.30
CA LEU A 193 -6.93 9.10 14.32
C LEU A 193 -7.88 8.52 15.37
N PHE A 194 -7.81 7.21 15.61
CA PHE A 194 -8.81 6.49 16.39
C PHE A 194 -8.24 5.80 17.64
N GLY A 195 -6.90 5.81 17.81
CA GLY A 195 -6.22 5.23 18.96
C GLY A 195 -5.98 3.72 18.86
N ALA A 196 -5.36 3.16 19.92
CA ALA A 196 -4.95 1.76 19.94
C ALA A 196 -6.07 0.80 20.39
N THR A 197 -7.11 1.32 21.06
CA THR A 197 -8.19 0.48 21.60
C THR A 197 -9.01 -0.14 20.47
N GLY A 198 -9.09 -1.47 20.43
CA GLY A 198 -9.79 -2.18 19.37
C GLY A 198 -9.13 -2.11 17.99
N TYR A 199 -7.85 -1.76 17.93
CA TYR A 199 -7.09 -1.51 16.68
C TYR A 199 -7.20 -2.66 15.67
N GLY A 200 -7.08 -3.92 16.10
CA GLY A 200 -7.18 -5.06 15.17
C GLY A 200 -8.55 -5.15 14.48
N ARG A 201 -9.65 -4.93 15.21
CA ARG A 201 -11.00 -4.91 14.65
C ARG A 201 -11.20 -3.73 13.69
N MET A 202 -10.66 -2.58 14.04
CA MET A 202 -10.73 -1.37 13.23
C MET A 202 -9.98 -1.56 11.89
N VAL A 203 -8.74 -2.03 11.94
CA VAL A 203 -7.93 -2.29 10.73
C VAL A 203 -8.58 -3.38 9.87
N GLY A 204 -9.17 -4.41 10.49
CA GLY A 204 -9.93 -5.44 9.76
C GLY A 204 -11.13 -4.86 9.00
N ARG A 205 -11.87 -3.92 9.59
CA ARG A 205 -13.01 -3.26 8.91
C ARG A 205 -12.57 -2.33 7.78
N ILE A 206 -11.42 -1.66 7.90
CA ILE A 206 -10.83 -0.88 6.80
C ILE A 206 -10.28 -1.82 5.73
N GLY A 207 -9.72 -2.96 6.14
CA GLY A 207 -9.14 -3.97 5.27
C GLY A 207 -10.14 -4.66 4.35
N GLY A 208 -11.39 -4.86 4.78
CA GLY A 208 -12.41 -5.51 3.96
C GLY A 208 -12.64 -4.80 2.62
N PRO A 209 -13.10 -3.54 2.60
CA PRO A 209 -13.24 -2.76 1.37
C PRO A 209 -11.95 -2.62 0.56
N TYR A 210 -10.82 -2.48 1.24
CA TYR A 210 -9.49 -2.44 0.61
C TYR A 210 -9.22 -3.71 -0.21
N LEU A 211 -9.42 -4.89 0.36
CA LEU A 211 -9.18 -6.18 -0.29
C LEU A 211 -10.15 -6.42 -1.45
N VAL A 212 -11.42 -6.04 -1.30
CA VAL A 212 -12.42 -6.12 -2.37
C VAL A 212 -11.99 -5.28 -3.56
N MET A 213 -11.60 -4.03 -3.34
CA MET A 213 -11.14 -3.15 -4.42
C MET A 213 -9.85 -3.65 -5.07
N GLN A 214 -8.94 -4.23 -4.28
CA GLN A 214 -7.72 -4.85 -4.78
C GLN A 214 -8.02 -6.05 -5.68
N ALA A 215 -9.01 -6.88 -5.33
CA ALA A 215 -9.38 -8.05 -6.13
C ALA A 215 -10.11 -7.68 -7.43
N ILE A 216 -10.94 -6.64 -7.40
CA ILE A 216 -11.75 -6.21 -8.54
C ILE A 216 -10.91 -5.41 -9.56
N ALA A 217 -9.91 -4.67 -9.11
CA ALA A 217 -9.17 -3.71 -9.93
C ALA A 217 -8.59 -4.30 -11.23
N PRO A 218 -7.88 -5.46 -11.22
CA PRO A 218 -7.34 -6.04 -12.46
C PRO A 218 -8.42 -6.40 -13.47
N LEU A 219 -9.57 -6.91 -12.99
CA LEU A 219 -10.70 -7.30 -13.84
C LEU A 219 -11.36 -6.08 -14.51
N VAL A 220 -11.60 -5.02 -13.73
CA VAL A 220 -12.16 -3.77 -14.24
C VAL A 220 -11.22 -3.15 -15.27
N LEU A 221 -9.91 -3.10 -14.99
CA LEU A 221 -8.96 -2.55 -15.94
C LEU A 221 -8.77 -3.42 -17.18
N ALA A 222 -8.83 -4.74 -17.07
CA ALA A 222 -8.84 -5.62 -18.23
C ALA A 222 -10.04 -5.31 -19.13
N PHE A 223 -11.25 -5.22 -18.56
CA PHE A 223 -12.45 -4.87 -19.29
C PHE A 223 -12.35 -3.50 -20.00
N VAL A 224 -11.77 -2.50 -19.34
CA VAL A 224 -11.55 -1.17 -19.92
C VAL A 224 -10.49 -1.24 -21.02
N ALA A 225 -9.37 -1.95 -20.79
CA ALA A 225 -8.27 -2.07 -21.74
C ALA A 225 -8.65 -2.79 -23.06
N GLU A 226 -9.64 -3.69 -23.01
CA GLU A 226 -10.17 -4.34 -24.21
C GLU A 226 -11.04 -3.42 -25.07
N ARG A 227 -11.59 -2.35 -24.50
CA ARG A 227 -12.62 -1.50 -25.16
C ARG A 227 -12.21 -0.04 -25.32
N ALA A 228 -11.13 0.36 -24.67
CA ALA A 228 -10.69 1.74 -24.63
C ALA A 228 -9.18 1.87 -24.86
N SER A 229 -8.72 3.10 -25.10
CA SER A 229 -7.31 3.42 -25.27
C SER A 229 -6.53 3.39 -23.94
N ASP A 230 -5.21 3.23 -24.01
CA ASP A 230 -4.32 3.29 -22.84
C ASP A 230 -4.46 4.57 -22.01
N PRO A 231 -4.60 5.77 -22.60
CA PRO A 231 -4.91 6.98 -21.82
C PRO A 231 -6.20 6.87 -21.01
N MET A 232 -7.24 6.20 -21.53
CA MET A 232 -8.49 6.00 -20.80
C MET A 232 -8.29 5.04 -19.61
N VAL A 233 -7.49 3.98 -19.78
CA VAL A 233 -7.12 3.07 -18.66
C VAL A 233 -6.43 3.85 -17.55
N LEU A 234 -5.44 4.70 -17.92
CA LEU A 234 -4.73 5.55 -16.96
C LEU A 234 -5.66 6.59 -16.30
N ALA A 235 -6.61 7.14 -17.05
CA ALA A 235 -7.61 8.08 -16.53
C ALA A 235 -8.53 7.43 -15.49
N VAL A 236 -9.00 6.20 -15.74
CA VAL A 236 -9.79 5.45 -14.77
C VAL A 236 -9.02 5.27 -13.45
N VAL A 237 -7.76 4.88 -13.52
CA VAL A 237 -6.92 4.73 -12.33
C VAL A 237 -6.69 6.06 -11.62
N ALA A 238 -6.48 7.14 -12.38
CA ALA A 238 -6.33 8.50 -11.83
C ALA A 238 -7.59 8.98 -11.09
N VAL A 239 -8.80 8.61 -11.55
CA VAL A 239 -10.07 8.89 -10.85
C VAL A 239 -10.08 8.21 -9.47
N PHE A 240 -9.64 6.95 -9.36
CA PHE A 240 -9.53 6.29 -8.06
C PHE A 240 -8.47 6.93 -7.15
N ALA A 241 -7.34 7.37 -7.71
CA ALA A 241 -6.35 8.14 -6.97
C ALA A 241 -6.94 9.48 -6.48
N ALA A 242 -7.70 10.21 -7.33
CA ALA A 242 -8.38 11.44 -6.94
C ALA A 242 -9.43 11.20 -5.85
N THR A 243 -10.22 10.14 -5.95
CA THR A 243 -11.18 9.73 -4.92
C THR A 243 -10.49 9.46 -3.59
N SER A 244 -9.35 8.76 -3.60
CA SER A 244 -8.53 8.54 -2.42
C SER A 244 -8.02 9.85 -1.82
N PHE A 245 -7.52 10.77 -2.66
CA PHE A 245 -7.05 12.08 -2.20
C PHE A 245 -8.15 12.90 -1.55
N ILE A 246 -9.32 13.00 -2.20
CA ILE A 246 -10.50 13.69 -1.66
C ILE A 246 -10.91 13.08 -0.33
N GLY A 247 -10.95 11.76 -0.22
CA GLY A 247 -11.25 11.04 1.01
C GLY A 247 -10.31 11.44 2.15
N PHE A 248 -8.99 11.37 1.96
CA PHE A 248 -8.03 11.79 2.98
C PHE A 248 -8.07 13.29 3.26
N ALA A 249 -8.30 14.13 2.25
CA ALA A 249 -8.41 15.59 2.42
C ALA A 249 -9.62 15.98 3.26
N ALA A 250 -10.75 15.29 3.10
CA ALA A 250 -11.99 15.54 3.84
C ALA A 250 -11.93 15.14 5.33
N VAL A 251 -11.01 14.23 5.71
CA VAL A 251 -10.82 13.83 7.12
C VAL A 251 -10.26 15.00 7.91
N ARG A 252 -11.00 15.49 8.90
CA ARG A 252 -10.51 16.51 9.84
C ARG A 252 -9.74 15.85 10.97
N ARG A 253 -8.65 16.48 11.41
CA ARG A 253 -7.89 16.03 12.58
C ARG A 253 -8.76 16.21 13.83
N PRO A 254 -8.80 15.21 14.74
CA PRO A 254 -9.34 15.44 16.07
C PRO A 254 -8.55 16.57 16.73
N LYS A 255 -9.27 17.56 17.30
CA LYS A 255 -8.60 18.56 18.15
C LYS A 255 -7.96 17.84 19.34
N PRO A 256 -6.73 18.20 19.73
CA PRO A 256 -6.14 17.68 20.99
C PRO A 256 -7.14 17.95 22.11
N ARG A 257 -7.52 16.93 22.86
CA ARG A 257 -8.31 17.13 24.07
C ARG A 257 -7.43 17.97 25.03
N PRO A 258 -7.93 19.09 25.57
CA PRO A 258 -7.22 19.81 26.61
C PRO A 258 -6.98 18.82 27.76
N ASP A 259 -5.72 18.71 28.16
CA ASP A 259 -5.30 17.85 29.25
C ASP A 259 -6.08 18.23 30.53
N LYS A 260 -6.90 17.34 31.04
CA LYS A 260 -7.61 17.52 32.32
C LYS A 260 -6.66 17.35 33.52
N ALA A 261 -5.38 17.61 33.34
CA ALA A 261 -4.36 17.52 34.40
C ALA A 261 -4.36 18.73 35.35
N GLY A 262 -5.16 19.76 35.09
CA GLY A 262 -5.18 21.02 35.90
C GLY A 262 -6.21 21.11 37.01
N SER A 263 -7.08 20.10 37.23
CA SER A 263 -8.19 20.26 38.21
C SER A 263 -8.12 19.34 39.43
N ARG A 264 -6.94 18.87 39.79
CA ARG A 264 -6.72 18.13 41.05
C ARG A 264 -5.61 18.72 41.93
N MET A 265 -5.53 20.01 42.02
CA MET A 265 -4.81 20.72 43.09
C MET A 265 -5.62 21.96 43.48
N LEU A 266 -6.65 21.77 44.25
CA LEU A 266 -7.22 22.71 45.22
C LEU A 266 -7.91 21.92 46.30
#